data_9b0205a1060a4ddf63c9bf8b8a587b62
#
_entry.id   9b0205a1060a4ddf63c9bf8b8a587b62
#
_cell.length_a   1.000
_cell.length_b   1.000
_cell.length_c   1.000
_cell.angle_alpha   90.00
_cell.angle_beta   90.00
_cell.angle_gamma   90.00
#
_symmetry.space_group_name_H-M   'P 1'
#
loop_
_entity.id
_entity.type
_entity.pdbx_description
1 polymer ?
#
loop_
_entity_poly.entity_id
_entity_poly.type
_entity_poly.pdbx_seq_one_letter_code
_entity_poly.pdbx_strand_id
1 'polypeptide(L)'
;PMALAFISTHAAVTAGVYGTYLGAEKKWKKEDLFNGVMFSDAMAHVITIILISGAIILVGAIVLHPQGLTIKSPVQLADMLVPFLGNAANYVMGLALLGAAFSSLLGNTQRGIVLLNAGFNWEVALESKLVRWSCVACLAFGCIACFFYSGSATSLIFIANLATAIGTPVAGLFIT
;
A
#
# COMPACT_ATOMS: atom_id res chain seq x y z
N PRO A 1 -18.22 5.88 -3.40
CA PRO A 1 -17.40 4.65 -3.27
C PRO A 1 -15.91 4.89 -3.49
N MET A 2 -15.51 5.63 -4.56
CA MET A 2 -14.09 5.90 -4.86
C MET A 2 -13.38 6.70 -3.77
N ALA A 3 -13.99 7.78 -3.25
CA ALA A 3 -13.42 8.57 -2.16
C ALA A 3 -13.19 7.71 -0.90
N LEU A 4 -14.11 6.81 -0.57
CA LEU A 4 -13.97 5.90 0.55
C LEU A 4 -12.80 4.93 0.35
N ALA A 5 -12.66 4.35 -0.85
CA ALA A 5 -11.55 3.48 -1.20
C ALA A 5 -10.19 4.21 -1.11
N PHE A 6 -10.14 5.48 -1.55
CA PHE A 6 -8.94 6.32 -1.45
C PHE A 6 -8.56 6.60 0.02
N ILE A 7 -9.53 7.00 0.84
CA ILE A 7 -9.31 7.27 2.28
C ILE A 7 -8.84 5.99 2.99
N SER A 8 -9.44 4.84 2.71
CA SER A 8 -9.08 3.57 3.36
C SER A 8 -7.65 3.12 3.05
N THR A 9 -7.14 3.48 1.88
CA THR A 9 -5.75 3.17 1.51
C THR A 9 -4.74 3.94 2.37
N HIS A 10 -5.08 5.17 2.78
CA HIS A 10 -4.18 6.05 3.54
C HIS A 10 -4.40 5.96 5.06
N ALA A 11 -5.59 5.58 5.50
CA ALA A 11 -6.00 5.59 6.92
C ALA A 11 -6.25 4.18 7.49
N ALA A 12 -5.51 3.18 7.03
CA ALA A 12 -5.65 1.82 7.54
C ALA A 12 -5.05 1.68 8.95
N VAL A 13 -5.90 1.45 9.97
CA VAL A 13 -5.48 1.20 11.37
C VAL A 13 -4.46 0.08 11.46
N THR A 14 -4.59 -0.95 10.63
CA THR A 14 -3.61 -2.06 10.55
C THR A 14 -2.19 -1.59 10.23
N ALA A 15 -2.03 -0.49 9.49
CA ALA A 15 -0.71 0.08 9.20
C ALA A 15 -0.11 0.73 10.47
N GLY A 16 -0.94 1.40 11.28
CA GLY A 16 -0.51 1.96 12.56
C GLY A 16 -0.08 0.87 13.55
N VAL A 17 -0.89 -0.17 13.70
CA VAL A 17 -0.55 -1.32 14.57
C VAL A 17 0.72 -2.02 14.07
N TYR A 18 0.85 -2.26 12.78
CA TYR A 18 2.08 -2.84 12.22
C TYR A 18 3.30 -1.94 12.43
N GLY A 19 3.11 -0.62 12.45
CA GLY A 19 4.17 0.35 12.75
C GLY A 19 4.83 0.13 14.11
N THR A 20 4.10 -0.37 15.11
CA THR A 20 4.67 -0.71 16.43
C THR A 20 5.64 -1.89 16.34
N TYR A 21 5.33 -2.90 15.54
CA TYR A 21 6.24 -4.03 15.29
C TYR A 21 7.48 -3.59 14.51
N LEU A 22 7.32 -2.70 13.51
CA LEU A 22 8.46 -2.12 12.80
C LEU A 22 9.35 -1.27 13.72
N GLY A 23 8.78 -0.55 14.69
CA GLY A 23 9.54 0.15 15.71
C GLY A 23 10.41 -0.79 16.54
N ALA A 24 9.88 -1.95 16.90
CA ALA A 24 10.62 -3.00 17.59
C ALA A 24 11.77 -3.57 16.72
N GLU A 25 11.50 -3.83 15.43
CA GLU A 25 12.52 -4.28 14.48
C GLU A 25 13.63 -3.22 14.25
N LYS A 26 13.28 -1.94 14.23
CA LYS A 26 14.22 -0.81 14.17
C LYS A 26 14.98 -0.62 15.49
N LYS A 27 14.65 -1.41 16.53
CA LYS A 27 15.22 -1.32 17.89
C LYS A 27 15.04 0.05 18.53
N TRP A 28 13.93 0.71 18.22
CA TRP A 28 13.60 2.00 18.83
C TRP A 28 13.37 1.85 20.33
N LYS A 29 13.95 2.78 21.11
CA LYS A 29 13.79 2.88 22.57
C LYS A 29 12.72 3.92 22.90
N LYS A 30 12.25 3.92 24.16
CA LYS A 30 11.31 4.94 24.64
C LYS A 30 11.82 6.37 24.46
N GLU A 31 13.14 6.55 24.54
CA GLU A 31 13.81 7.84 24.33
C GLU A 31 13.64 8.35 22.89
N ASP A 32 13.58 7.45 21.90
CA ASP A 32 13.44 7.79 20.49
C ASP A 32 12.05 8.36 20.16
N LEU A 33 11.07 8.17 21.05
CA LEU A 33 9.75 8.81 20.94
C LEU A 33 9.82 10.33 21.21
N PHE A 34 10.79 10.78 22.04
CA PHE A 34 10.87 12.14 22.54
C PHE A 34 12.09 12.91 22.02
N ASN A 35 13.10 12.23 21.48
CA ASN A 35 14.31 12.87 20.94
C ASN A 35 14.20 13.32 19.47
N GLY A 36 13.01 13.19 18.88
CA GLY A 36 12.74 13.63 17.51
C GLY A 36 12.96 12.58 16.41
N VAL A 37 13.53 11.42 16.71
CA VAL A 37 13.79 10.36 15.71
C VAL A 37 12.47 9.89 15.10
N MET A 38 11.51 9.50 15.93
CA MET A 38 10.21 9.03 15.48
C MET A 38 9.40 10.13 14.78
N PHE A 39 9.50 11.37 15.29
CA PHE A 39 8.86 12.53 14.68
C PHE A 39 9.42 12.79 13.28
N SER A 40 10.74 12.74 13.10
CA SER A 40 11.39 12.95 11.80
C SER A 40 11.02 11.85 10.79
N ASP A 41 10.97 10.58 11.21
CA ASP A 41 10.54 9.45 10.38
C ASP A 41 9.08 9.62 9.95
N ALA A 42 8.19 9.97 10.88
CA ALA A 42 6.78 10.22 10.61
C ALA A 42 6.56 11.41 9.67
N MET A 43 7.26 12.53 9.90
CA MET A 43 7.16 13.72 9.06
C MET A 43 7.66 13.47 7.65
N ALA A 44 8.78 12.77 7.48
CA ALA A 44 9.29 12.39 6.16
C ALA A 44 8.25 11.54 5.40
N HIS A 45 7.61 10.59 6.09
CA HIS A 45 6.57 9.75 5.51
C HIS A 45 5.34 10.56 5.09
N VAL A 46 4.83 11.43 5.98
CA VAL A 46 3.66 12.28 5.71
C VAL A 46 3.93 13.23 4.54
N ILE A 47 5.09 13.89 4.53
CA ILE A 47 5.47 14.80 3.44
C ILE A 47 5.52 14.04 2.11
N THR A 48 6.13 12.85 2.09
CA THR A 48 6.22 12.02 0.89
C THR A 48 4.83 11.62 0.38
N ILE A 49 3.93 11.20 1.27
CA ILE A 49 2.55 10.85 0.89
C ILE A 49 1.83 12.07 0.31
N ILE A 50 1.91 13.23 0.97
CA ILE A 50 1.25 14.46 0.51
C ILE A 50 1.75 14.86 -0.88
N LEU A 51 3.06 14.83 -1.10
CA LEU A 51 3.66 15.21 -2.39
C LEU A 51 3.24 14.24 -3.50
N ILE A 52 3.37 12.94 -3.29
CA ILE A 52 3.06 11.94 -4.33
C ILE A 52 1.56 11.89 -4.59
N SER A 53 0.73 11.74 -3.55
CA SER A 53 -0.72 11.66 -3.70
C SER A 53 -1.31 12.97 -4.22
N GLY A 54 -0.80 14.11 -3.74
CA GLY A 54 -1.19 15.43 -4.22
C GLY A 54 -0.87 15.62 -5.69
N ALA A 55 0.32 15.23 -6.14
CA ALA A 55 0.72 15.29 -7.54
C ALA A 55 -0.21 14.44 -8.42
N ILE A 56 -0.54 13.23 -8.00
CA ILE A 56 -1.46 12.34 -8.74
C ILE A 56 -2.86 12.96 -8.85
N ILE A 57 -3.39 13.52 -7.75
CA ILE A 57 -4.70 14.18 -7.73
C ILE A 57 -4.69 15.41 -8.64
N LEU A 58 -3.65 16.24 -8.58
CA LEU A 58 -3.51 17.42 -9.42
C LEU A 58 -3.45 17.07 -10.91
N VAL A 59 -2.68 16.05 -11.28
CA VAL A 59 -2.62 15.57 -12.68
C VAL A 59 -4.00 15.06 -13.10
N GLY A 60 -4.69 14.30 -12.26
CA GLY A 60 -6.05 13.87 -12.55
C GLY A 60 -7.03 15.03 -12.76
N ALA A 61 -6.96 16.05 -11.91
CA ALA A 61 -7.85 17.21 -11.97
C ALA A 61 -7.55 18.14 -13.16
N ILE A 62 -6.27 18.37 -13.46
CA ILE A 62 -5.86 19.36 -14.49
C ILE A 62 -5.82 18.73 -15.88
N VAL A 63 -5.42 17.47 -15.99
CA VAL A 63 -5.21 16.83 -17.30
C VAL A 63 -6.39 15.96 -17.71
N LEU A 64 -6.90 15.12 -16.81
CA LEU A 64 -7.93 14.14 -17.16
C LEU A 64 -9.35 14.70 -17.11
N HIS A 65 -9.67 15.40 -16.03
CA HIS A 65 -11.03 15.89 -15.80
C HIS A 65 -11.54 16.81 -16.91
N PRO A 66 -10.75 17.80 -17.42
CA PRO A 66 -11.20 18.66 -18.53
C PRO A 66 -11.45 17.91 -19.83
N GLN A 67 -10.76 16.78 -20.02
CA GLN A 67 -10.90 15.94 -21.22
C GLN A 67 -12.02 14.91 -21.10
N GLY A 68 -12.71 14.83 -19.94
CA GLY A 68 -13.72 13.81 -19.66
C GLY A 68 -13.17 12.38 -19.64
N LEU A 69 -11.85 12.23 -19.50
CA LEU A 69 -11.17 10.93 -19.53
C LEU A 69 -11.25 10.25 -18.16
N THR A 70 -11.71 9.01 -18.17
CA THR A 70 -11.63 8.12 -17.00
C THR A 70 -10.63 7.02 -17.28
N ILE A 71 -9.63 6.89 -16.41
CA ILE A 71 -8.61 5.86 -16.54
C ILE A 71 -9.21 4.50 -16.16
N LYS A 72 -9.20 3.57 -17.11
CA LYS A 72 -9.70 2.21 -16.93
C LYS A 72 -8.59 1.16 -16.94
N SER A 73 -7.39 1.54 -17.36
CA SER A 73 -6.25 0.63 -17.45
C SER A 73 -4.92 1.33 -17.16
N PRO A 74 -3.90 0.59 -16.70
CA PRO A 74 -2.54 1.13 -16.51
C PRO A 74 -1.91 1.68 -17.80
N VAL A 75 -2.27 1.15 -18.96
CA VAL A 75 -1.78 1.61 -20.27
C VAL A 75 -2.20 3.06 -20.51
N GLN A 76 -3.44 3.41 -20.19
CA GLN A 76 -3.93 4.79 -20.32
C GLN A 76 -3.16 5.79 -19.44
N LEU A 77 -2.57 5.33 -18.32
CA LEU A 77 -1.68 6.17 -17.52
C LEU A 77 -0.38 6.48 -18.27
N ALA A 78 0.14 5.53 -19.04
CA ALA A 78 1.33 5.75 -19.85
C ALA A 78 1.05 6.76 -20.99
N ASP A 79 -0.12 6.68 -21.61
CA ASP A 79 -0.52 7.59 -22.70
C ASP A 79 -0.50 9.06 -22.25
N MET A 80 -0.78 9.34 -20.97
CA MET A 80 -0.71 10.69 -20.41
C MET A 80 0.71 11.26 -20.35
N LEU A 81 1.72 10.39 -20.31
CA LEU A 81 3.13 10.79 -20.28
C LEU A 81 3.72 10.97 -21.69
N VAL A 82 3.03 10.48 -22.72
CA VAL A 82 3.51 10.55 -24.12
C VAL A 82 3.84 11.98 -24.55
N PRO A 83 3.06 13.03 -24.22
CA PRO A 83 3.38 14.41 -24.58
C PRO A 83 4.72 14.90 -23.99
N PHE A 84 5.18 14.31 -22.89
CA PHE A 84 6.39 14.72 -22.17
C PHE A 84 7.58 13.81 -22.48
N LEU A 85 7.36 12.50 -22.62
CA LEU A 85 8.38 11.47 -22.69
C LEU A 85 8.42 10.73 -24.03
N GLY A 86 7.48 11.03 -24.94
CA GLY A 86 7.37 10.33 -26.23
C GLY A 86 7.28 8.81 -26.05
N ASN A 87 8.02 8.06 -26.87
CA ASN A 87 8.02 6.59 -26.83
C ASN A 87 8.55 5.99 -25.52
N ALA A 88 9.28 6.77 -24.71
CA ALA A 88 9.77 6.30 -23.42
C ALA A 88 8.66 6.23 -22.34
N ALA A 89 7.51 6.86 -22.55
CA ALA A 89 6.40 6.92 -21.59
C ALA A 89 5.95 5.53 -21.12
N ASN A 90 5.81 4.58 -22.03
CA ASN A 90 5.39 3.22 -21.72
C ASN A 90 6.41 2.48 -20.83
N TYR A 91 7.71 2.65 -21.10
CA TYR A 91 8.77 2.01 -20.30
C TYR A 91 8.85 2.63 -18.91
N VAL A 92 8.81 3.95 -18.82
CA VAL A 92 8.89 4.67 -17.55
C VAL A 92 7.68 4.34 -16.67
N MET A 93 6.46 4.37 -17.23
CA MET A 93 5.26 4.01 -16.49
C MET A 93 5.25 2.55 -16.10
N GLY A 94 5.67 1.65 -17.01
CA GLY A 94 5.75 0.21 -16.73
C GLY A 94 6.70 -0.09 -15.56
N LEU A 95 7.89 0.51 -15.54
CA LEU A 95 8.84 0.37 -14.44
C LEU A 95 8.32 0.97 -13.14
N ALA A 96 7.67 2.13 -13.18
CA ALA A 96 7.08 2.76 -12.01
C ALA A 96 5.96 1.88 -11.40
N LEU A 97 5.06 1.36 -12.24
CA LEU A 97 3.99 0.48 -11.80
C LEU A 97 4.52 -0.86 -11.28
N LEU A 98 5.53 -1.42 -11.92
CA LEU A 98 6.18 -2.66 -11.46
C LEU A 98 6.81 -2.45 -10.08
N GLY A 99 7.58 -1.37 -9.89
CA GLY A 99 8.18 -1.04 -8.60
C GLY A 99 7.15 -0.81 -7.50
N ALA A 100 6.09 -0.05 -7.80
CA ALA A 100 5.00 0.21 -6.87
C ALA A 100 4.25 -1.08 -6.49
N ALA A 101 3.94 -1.94 -7.48
CA ALA A 101 3.27 -3.21 -7.25
C ALA A 101 4.13 -4.15 -6.40
N PHE A 102 5.42 -4.27 -6.70
CA PHE A 102 6.34 -5.12 -5.96
C PHE A 102 6.51 -4.66 -4.51
N SER A 103 6.71 -3.36 -4.29
CA SER A 103 6.80 -2.76 -2.95
C SER A 103 5.51 -2.98 -2.14
N SER A 104 4.34 -2.72 -2.74
CA SER A 104 3.04 -2.95 -2.11
C SER A 104 2.80 -4.42 -1.78
N LEU A 105 3.16 -5.32 -2.68
CA LEU A 105 3.00 -6.76 -2.48
C LEU A 105 3.79 -7.23 -1.26
N LEU A 106 5.06 -6.87 -1.17
CA LEU A 106 5.92 -7.25 -0.05
C LEU A 106 5.42 -6.62 1.27
N GLY A 107 5.19 -5.31 1.27
CA GLY A 107 4.78 -4.60 2.49
C GLY A 107 3.42 -5.07 3.03
N ASN A 108 2.43 -5.29 2.16
CA ASN A 108 1.12 -5.77 2.59
C ASN A 108 1.15 -7.22 3.04
N THR A 109 1.95 -8.08 2.39
CA THR A 109 2.11 -9.47 2.81
C THR A 109 2.78 -9.57 4.18
N GLN A 110 3.88 -8.85 4.40
CA GLN A 110 4.56 -8.81 5.70
C GLN A 110 3.61 -8.29 6.79
N ARG A 111 2.93 -7.19 6.54
CA ARG A 111 1.95 -6.63 7.48
C ARG A 111 0.87 -7.64 7.83
N GLY A 112 0.27 -8.28 6.84
CA GLY A 112 -0.78 -9.28 7.04
C GLY A 112 -0.30 -10.47 7.88
N ILE A 113 0.86 -11.03 7.56
CA ILE A 113 1.42 -12.18 8.27
C ILE A 113 1.83 -11.83 9.70
N VAL A 114 2.50 -10.69 9.92
CA VAL A 114 2.90 -10.26 11.27
C VAL A 114 1.68 -10.06 12.16
N LEU A 115 0.65 -9.38 11.67
CA LEU A 115 -0.58 -9.16 12.43
C LEU A 115 -1.37 -10.45 12.67
N LEU A 116 -1.39 -11.36 11.70
CA LEU A 116 -2.01 -12.68 11.86
C LEU A 116 -1.27 -13.48 12.94
N ASN A 117 0.05 -13.55 12.86
CA ASN A 117 0.88 -14.26 13.84
C ASN A 117 0.70 -13.65 15.25
N ALA A 118 0.65 -12.32 15.36
CA ALA A 118 0.40 -11.64 16.63
C ALA A 118 -0.96 -12.05 17.23
N GLY A 119 -2.01 -12.16 16.40
CA GLY A 119 -3.33 -12.59 16.84
C GLY A 119 -3.37 -14.01 17.40
N PHE A 120 -2.46 -14.87 16.96
CA PHE A 120 -2.31 -16.25 17.46
C PHE A 120 -1.19 -16.42 18.51
N ASN A 121 -0.57 -15.34 18.96
CA ASN A 121 0.62 -15.36 19.85
C ASN A 121 1.80 -16.15 19.26
N TRP A 122 1.96 -16.13 17.96
CA TRP A 122 3.10 -16.74 17.27
C TRP A 122 4.24 -15.72 17.09
N GLU A 123 5.40 -16.19 16.62
CA GLU A 123 6.53 -15.32 16.33
C GLU A 123 6.19 -14.26 15.29
N VAL A 124 6.55 -13.01 15.59
CA VAL A 124 6.27 -11.83 14.77
C VAL A 124 7.54 -11.21 14.16
N ALA A 125 8.73 -11.61 14.63
CA ALA A 125 9.99 -11.08 14.12
C ALA A 125 10.17 -11.38 12.63
N LEU A 126 10.51 -10.38 11.84
CA LEU A 126 10.68 -10.52 10.39
C LEU A 126 11.80 -11.50 10.01
N GLU A 127 12.77 -11.70 10.90
CA GLU A 127 13.87 -12.63 10.72
C GLU A 127 13.46 -14.10 10.98
N SER A 128 12.32 -14.33 11.66
CA SER A 128 11.89 -15.69 12.02
C SER A 128 11.56 -16.52 10.78
N LYS A 129 11.88 -17.80 10.86
CA LYS A 129 11.57 -18.75 9.79
C LYS A 129 10.06 -18.87 9.55
N LEU A 130 9.26 -18.76 10.63
CA LEU A 130 7.81 -18.84 10.56
C LEU A 130 7.27 -17.69 9.69
N VAL A 131 7.63 -16.44 9.99
CA VAL A 131 7.18 -15.26 9.23
C VAL A 131 7.62 -15.36 7.78
N ARG A 132 8.89 -15.72 7.52
CA ARG A 132 9.41 -15.84 6.15
C ARG A 132 8.64 -16.87 5.32
N TRP A 133 8.45 -18.08 5.85
CA TRP A 133 7.72 -19.12 5.14
C TRP A 133 6.23 -18.82 4.98
N SER A 134 5.61 -18.19 5.98
CA SER A 134 4.23 -17.74 5.88
C SER A 134 4.07 -16.67 4.80
N CYS A 135 5.03 -15.72 4.66
CA CYS A 135 5.05 -14.76 3.58
C CYS A 135 5.18 -15.45 2.21
N VAL A 136 6.10 -16.40 2.07
CA VAL A 136 6.26 -17.17 0.82
C VAL A 136 4.98 -17.91 0.46
N ALA A 137 4.36 -18.59 1.42
CA ALA A 137 3.11 -19.32 1.22
C ALA A 137 1.96 -18.38 0.82
N CYS A 138 1.87 -17.21 1.47
CA CYS A 138 0.86 -16.19 1.13
C CYS A 138 1.06 -15.65 -0.29
N LEU A 139 2.30 -15.37 -0.69
CA LEU A 139 2.64 -14.92 -2.04
C LEU A 139 2.33 -15.99 -3.09
N ALA A 140 2.70 -17.24 -2.83
CA ALA A 140 2.41 -18.37 -3.71
C ALA A 140 0.88 -18.55 -3.88
N PHE A 141 0.12 -18.50 -2.78
CA PHE A 141 -1.34 -18.55 -2.81
C PHE A 141 -1.92 -17.39 -3.63
N GLY A 142 -1.41 -16.16 -3.44
CA GLY A 142 -1.82 -14.99 -4.20
C GLY A 142 -1.56 -15.15 -5.70
N CYS A 143 -0.40 -15.67 -6.09
CA CYS A 143 -0.08 -15.98 -7.49
C CYS A 143 -1.05 -17.01 -8.09
N ILE A 144 -1.33 -18.09 -7.35
CA ILE A 144 -2.28 -19.12 -7.78
C ILE A 144 -3.68 -18.52 -7.92
N ALA A 145 -4.14 -17.75 -6.93
CA ALA A 145 -5.44 -17.09 -6.98
C ALA A 145 -5.57 -16.15 -8.18
N CYS A 146 -4.51 -15.36 -8.49
CA CYS A 146 -4.49 -14.49 -9.65
C CYS A 146 -4.58 -15.27 -10.98
N PHE A 147 -4.03 -16.48 -11.02
CA PHE A 147 -4.08 -17.31 -12.25
C PHE A 147 -5.51 -17.78 -12.57
N PHE A 148 -6.31 -18.05 -11.53
CA PHE A 148 -7.72 -18.46 -11.68
C PHE A 148 -8.69 -17.28 -11.76
N TYR A 149 -8.23 -16.06 -11.47
CA TYR A 149 -9.08 -14.88 -11.49
C TYR A 149 -9.20 -14.30 -12.89
N SER A 150 -10.39 -14.35 -13.45
CA SER A 150 -10.69 -13.85 -14.81
C SER A 150 -11.12 -12.37 -14.85
N GLY A 151 -11.21 -11.70 -13.71
CA GLY A 151 -11.60 -10.28 -13.61
C GLY A 151 -10.43 -9.30 -13.79
N SER A 152 -10.73 -8.00 -13.80
CA SER A 152 -9.69 -6.97 -13.91
C SER A 152 -8.93 -6.79 -12.59
N ALA A 153 -7.61 -6.53 -12.66
CA ALA A 153 -6.79 -6.20 -11.50
C ALA A 153 -7.33 -4.99 -10.73
N THR A 154 -7.88 -4.00 -11.43
CA THR A 154 -8.50 -2.80 -10.84
C THR A 154 -9.69 -3.16 -9.96
N SER A 155 -10.51 -4.13 -10.37
CA SER A 155 -11.65 -4.60 -9.57
C SER A 155 -11.20 -5.29 -8.28
N LEU A 156 -10.13 -6.10 -8.34
CA LEU A 156 -9.54 -6.72 -7.14
C LEU A 156 -9.03 -5.69 -6.15
N ILE A 157 -8.30 -4.68 -6.62
CA ILE A 157 -7.79 -3.60 -5.79
C ILE A 157 -8.95 -2.83 -5.14
N PHE A 158 -10.01 -2.56 -5.90
CA PHE A 158 -11.19 -1.87 -5.38
C PHE A 158 -11.89 -2.67 -4.28
N ILE A 159 -12.10 -3.98 -4.48
CA ILE A 159 -12.71 -4.87 -3.48
C ILE A 159 -11.82 -4.95 -2.22
N ALA A 160 -10.50 -5.08 -2.38
CA ALA A 160 -9.56 -5.11 -1.26
C ALA A 160 -9.60 -3.80 -0.44
N ASN A 161 -9.66 -2.66 -1.11
CA ASN A 161 -9.76 -1.36 -0.44
C ASN A 161 -11.11 -1.17 0.26
N LEU A 162 -12.22 -1.67 -0.30
CA LEU A 162 -13.52 -1.66 0.38
C LEU A 162 -13.50 -2.54 1.64
N ALA A 163 -12.91 -3.73 1.55
CA ALA A 163 -12.75 -4.61 2.72
C ALA A 163 -11.92 -3.92 3.82
N THR A 164 -10.85 -3.22 3.46
CA THR A 164 -10.05 -2.42 4.39
C THR A 164 -10.87 -1.27 5.00
N ALA A 165 -11.72 -0.59 4.21
CA ALA A 165 -12.58 0.49 4.69
C ALA A 165 -13.58 0.02 5.75
N ILE A 166 -14.11 -1.19 5.60
CA ILE A 166 -15.02 -1.81 6.58
C ILE A 166 -14.25 -2.32 7.79
N GLY A 167 -13.11 -2.98 7.56
CA GLY A 167 -12.29 -3.56 8.63
C GLY A 167 -11.62 -2.54 9.54
N THR A 168 -11.29 -1.34 9.03
CA THR A 168 -10.60 -0.30 9.80
C THR A 168 -11.39 0.19 11.02
N PRO A 169 -12.68 0.58 10.92
CA PRO A 169 -13.47 0.96 12.08
C PRO A 169 -13.66 -0.18 13.08
N VAL A 170 -13.88 -1.41 12.56
CA VAL A 170 -14.01 -2.60 13.42
C VAL A 170 -12.72 -2.84 14.21
N ALA A 171 -11.56 -2.84 13.54
CA ALA A 171 -10.28 -2.98 14.22
C ALA A 171 -10.03 -1.84 15.24
N GLY A 172 -10.44 -0.60 14.93
CA GLY A 172 -10.33 0.53 15.83
C GLY A 172 -11.09 0.35 17.15
N LEU A 173 -12.24 -0.31 17.13
CA LEU A 173 -13.02 -0.61 18.34
C LEU A 173 -12.33 -1.61 19.29
N PHE A 174 -11.42 -2.44 18.79
CA PHE A 174 -10.68 -3.41 19.61
C PHE A 174 -9.34 -2.87 20.15
N ILE A 175 -8.91 -1.68 19.72
CA ILE A 175 -7.64 -1.06 20.13
C ILE A 175 -7.86 -0.03 21.24
N THR A 176 -9.10 0.44 21.44
CA THR A 176 -9.49 1.35 22.52
C THR A 176 -9.85 0.56 23.76
#